data_1def385fc7682c635c51c5374983999f
#
_entry.id   1def385fc7682c635c51c5374983999f
#
_cell.length_a   1.000
_cell.length_b   1.000
_cell.length_c   1.000
_cell.angle_alpha   90.00
_cell.angle_beta   90.00
_cell.angle_gamma   90.00
#
_symmetry.space_group_name_H-M   'P 1'
#
loop_
_entity.id
_entity.type
_entity.pdbx_description
1 polymer ?
#
loop_
_entity_poly.entity_id
_entity_poly.type
_entity_poly.pdbx_seq_one_letter_code
_entity_poly.pdbx_strand_id
1 'polypeptide(L)'
;MNLGVIPGRLNSNRFPRKIIYPLNGKAIIEHVYDNAKESKYLDKLIIAIDSEETKSHISNSCDIILTSSEHKSGTDRVAEISEKINPDIVVNIQGDEPKIDPNIIDSLILLFNDSSVEMASVASTNLTGDDLTNPNIVKVYLDDNNYALNFERNISLQDQQYFRHIGIYAYRSEILKKFTNLAPTDSEKKFKLEQLRALDNDIAIKILITNFQHRSIDIKDDLKYYEI
;
A
#
# COMPACT_ATOMS: atom_id res chain seq x y z
N MET A 1 2.20 -2.77 -19.47
CA MET A 1 3.27 -3.09 -18.51
C MET A 1 2.79 -2.77 -17.10
N ASN A 2 2.92 -3.74 -16.17
CA ASN A 2 2.53 -3.60 -14.77
C ASN A 2 3.77 -3.39 -13.90
N LEU A 3 3.82 -2.28 -13.19
CA LEU A 3 4.94 -1.87 -12.35
C LEU A 3 4.59 -2.01 -10.87
N GLY A 4 5.35 -2.81 -10.12
CA GLY A 4 5.34 -2.79 -8.66
C GLY A 4 6.34 -1.76 -8.13
N VAL A 5 5.94 -0.95 -7.18
CA VAL A 5 6.82 -0.02 -6.48
C VAL A 5 6.66 -0.20 -4.99
N ILE A 6 7.78 -0.41 -4.30
CA ILE A 6 7.86 -0.50 -2.84
C ILE A 6 8.49 0.80 -2.33
N PRO A 7 7.68 1.78 -1.86
CA PRO A 7 8.22 3.01 -1.31
C PRO A 7 8.85 2.77 0.06
N GLY A 8 10.05 3.29 0.25
CA GLY A 8 10.78 3.24 1.49
C GLY A 8 11.32 4.60 1.90
N ARG A 9 11.11 4.99 3.16
CA ARG A 9 11.76 6.15 3.76
C ARG A 9 12.53 5.75 5.01
N LEU A 10 13.71 6.32 5.18
CA LEU A 10 14.55 6.01 6.33
C LEU A 10 13.92 6.44 7.65
N ASN A 11 13.31 7.64 7.65
CA ASN A 11 12.74 8.22 8.86
C ASN A 11 11.28 7.79 9.04
N SER A 12 11.04 6.98 10.06
CA SER A 12 9.72 6.58 10.56
C SER A 12 9.58 7.02 12.01
N ASN A 13 8.47 7.68 12.36
CA ASN A 13 8.27 8.25 13.70
C ASN A 13 8.10 7.18 14.80
N ARG A 14 7.35 6.11 14.51
CA ARG A 14 7.01 5.05 15.48
C ARG A 14 8.11 3.99 15.62
N PHE A 15 8.84 3.75 14.54
CA PHE A 15 9.95 2.80 14.49
C PHE A 15 11.04 3.37 13.57
N PRO A 16 11.98 4.20 14.09
CA PRO A 16 13.05 4.79 13.30
C PRO A 16 13.86 3.72 12.55
N ARG A 17 14.20 3.99 11.29
CA ARG A 17 14.96 3.09 10.40
C ARG A 17 14.27 1.74 10.15
N LYS A 18 12.93 1.68 10.28
CA LYS A 18 12.12 0.46 10.19
C LYS A 18 12.45 -0.38 8.95
N ILE A 19 12.42 0.22 7.77
CA ILE A 19 12.53 -0.49 6.50
C ILE A 19 13.87 -1.20 6.30
N ILE A 20 14.93 -0.71 6.93
CA ILE A 20 16.27 -1.31 6.90
C ILE A 20 16.62 -2.10 8.17
N TYR A 21 15.65 -2.23 9.10
CA TYR A 21 15.87 -3.03 10.29
C TYR A 21 16.12 -4.50 9.91
N PRO A 22 17.16 -5.15 10.47
CA PRO A 22 17.47 -6.53 10.15
C PRO A 22 16.43 -7.48 10.76
N LEU A 23 15.68 -8.15 9.90
CA LEU A 23 14.74 -9.20 10.24
C LEU A 23 15.27 -10.52 9.62
N ASN A 24 15.61 -11.50 10.45
CA ASN A 24 16.16 -12.78 9.99
C ASN A 24 17.32 -12.63 8.96
N GLY A 25 18.20 -11.64 9.19
CA GLY A 25 19.41 -11.42 8.38
C GLY A 25 19.23 -10.56 7.12
N LYS A 26 18.02 -10.07 6.81
CA LYS A 26 17.73 -9.15 5.70
C LYS A 26 16.99 -7.92 6.20
N ALA A 27 17.06 -6.81 5.48
CA ALA A 27 16.23 -5.64 5.77
C ALA A 27 14.73 -5.97 5.57
N ILE A 28 13.84 -5.37 6.38
CA ILE A 28 12.39 -5.60 6.28
C ILE A 28 11.90 -5.40 4.83
N ILE A 29 12.35 -4.34 4.16
CA ILE A 29 11.93 -4.04 2.78
C ILE A 29 12.39 -5.10 1.77
N GLU A 30 13.49 -5.82 2.03
CA GLU A 30 13.96 -6.91 1.17
C GLU A 30 13.03 -8.12 1.24
N HIS A 31 12.45 -8.42 2.41
CA HIS A 31 11.44 -9.47 2.53
C HIS A 31 10.18 -9.13 1.71
N VAL A 32 9.79 -7.85 1.70
CA VAL A 32 8.67 -7.38 0.86
C VAL A 32 9.01 -7.56 -0.62
N TYR A 33 10.23 -7.16 -1.02
CA TYR A 33 10.70 -7.30 -2.40
C TYR A 33 10.75 -8.77 -2.85
N ASP A 34 11.33 -9.65 -2.04
CA ASP A 34 11.46 -11.07 -2.36
C ASP A 34 10.08 -11.72 -2.56
N ASN A 35 9.09 -11.42 -1.69
CA ASN A 35 7.74 -11.95 -1.82
C ASN A 35 6.98 -11.32 -3.00
N ALA A 36 7.04 -10.01 -3.17
CA ALA A 36 6.36 -9.33 -4.28
C ALA A 36 6.90 -9.75 -5.66
N LYS A 37 8.19 -10.09 -5.74
CA LYS A 37 8.85 -10.56 -6.97
C LYS A 37 8.28 -11.89 -7.49
N GLU A 38 7.65 -12.68 -6.64
CA GLU A 38 6.97 -13.94 -7.00
C GLU A 38 5.63 -13.71 -7.73
N SER A 39 5.15 -12.46 -7.83
CA SER A 39 3.96 -12.10 -8.62
C SER A 39 4.18 -12.45 -10.10
N LYS A 40 3.16 -13.06 -10.72
CA LYS A 40 3.18 -13.49 -12.12
C LYS A 40 2.82 -12.38 -13.10
N TYR A 41 2.20 -11.33 -12.60
CA TYR A 41 1.67 -10.24 -13.44
C TYR A 41 2.45 -8.92 -13.28
N LEU A 42 3.44 -8.85 -12.40
CA LEU A 42 4.38 -7.73 -12.38
C LEU A 42 5.45 -7.93 -13.48
N ASP A 43 5.56 -6.97 -14.38
CA ASP A 43 6.63 -6.93 -15.39
C ASP A 43 7.92 -6.36 -14.81
N LYS A 44 7.80 -5.49 -13.80
CA LYS A 44 8.93 -4.85 -13.13
C LYS A 44 8.59 -4.55 -11.68
N LEU A 45 9.58 -4.69 -10.78
CA LEU A 45 9.47 -4.37 -9.37
C LEU A 45 10.63 -3.47 -8.96
N ILE A 46 10.34 -2.36 -8.27
CA ILE A 46 11.34 -1.36 -7.87
C ILE A 46 11.14 -0.99 -6.40
N ILE A 47 12.25 -0.94 -5.66
CA ILE A 47 12.30 -0.30 -4.35
C ILE A 47 12.64 1.18 -4.57
N ALA A 48 11.73 2.08 -4.17
CA ALA A 48 11.88 3.53 -4.29
C ALA A 48 12.25 4.13 -2.93
N ILE A 49 13.45 4.67 -2.78
CA ILE A 49 14.00 5.15 -1.50
C ILE A 49 14.45 6.61 -1.55
N ASP A 50 14.62 7.21 -0.39
CA ASP A 50 14.93 8.64 -0.21
C ASP A 50 16.41 8.95 0.07
N SER A 51 17.26 7.95 0.26
CA SER A 51 18.66 8.20 0.62
C SER A 51 19.62 7.09 0.20
N GLU A 52 20.86 7.47 -0.08
CA GLU A 52 21.97 6.53 -0.30
C GLU A 52 22.26 5.68 0.94
N GLU A 53 22.03 6.24 2.13
CA GLU A 53 22.14 5.47 3.38
C GLU A 53 21.19 4.27 3.37
N THR A 54 19.93 4.47 2.99
CA THR A 54 18.96 3.36 2.85
C THR A 54 19.47 2.32 1.86
N LYS A 55 19.99 2.76 0.71
CA LYS A 55 20.51 1.88 -0.34
C LYS A 55 21.65 1.00 0.16
N SER A 56 22.57 1.54 0.98
CA SER A 56 23.73 0.79 1.48
C SER A 56 23.35 -0.39 2.41
N HIS A 57 22.11 -0.43 2.90
CA HIS A 57 21.59 -1.50 3.78
C HIS A 57 20.73 -2.53 3.03
N ILE A 58 20.53 -2.37 1.72
CA ILE A 58 19.73 -3.25 0.89
C ILE A 58 20.65 -3.97 -0.09
N SER A 59 20.38 -5.25 -0.34
CA SER A 59 21.15 -6.06 -1.27
C SER A 59 21.13 -5.51 -2.69
N ASN A 60 22.25 -5.60 -3.40
CA ASN A 60 22.36 -5.26 -4.81
C ASN A 60 21.53 -6.16 -5.75
N SER A 61 20.90 -7.22 -5.22
CA SER A 61 19.97 -8.06 -5.98
C SER A 61 18.58 -7.43 -6.16
N CYS A 62 18.30 -6.34 -5.47
CA CYS A 62 17.06 -5.58 -5.60
C CYS A 62 17.22 -4.43 -6.61
N ASP A 63 16.20 -4.19 -7.43
CA ASP A 63 16.13 -3.02 -8.27
C ASP A 63 15.76 -1.79 -7.44
N ILE A 64 16.71 -0.88 -7.27
CA ILE A 64 16.56 0.29 -6.38
C ILE A 64 16.69 1.58 -7.17
N ILE A 65 15.75 2.50 -6.95
CA ILE A 65 15.82 3.87 -7.53
C ILE A 65 15.74 4.89 -6.39
N LEU A 66 16.64 5.86 -6.42
CA LEU A 66 16.57 7.04 -5.57
C LEU A 66 15.51 8.00 -6.09
N THR A 67 14.72 8.51 -5.17
CA THR A 67 13.65 9.49 -5.38
C THR A 67 13.86 10.70 -4.50
N SER A 68 13.12 11.77 -4.74
CA SER A 68 13.21 12.99 -3.94
C SER A 68 12.98 12.70 -2.43
N SER A 69 13.79 13.32 -1.57
CA SER A 69 13.60 13.34 -0.12
C SER A 69 12.42 14.23 0.30
N GLU A 70 11.94 15.11 -0.59
CA GLU A 70 10.89 16.09 -0.32
C GLU A 70 9.47 15.51 -0.40
N HIS A 71 9.32 14.27 -0.86
CA HIS A 71 8.02 13.61 -0.91
C HIS A 71 7.36 13.49 0.46
N LYS A 72 6.10 13.92 0.53
CA LYS A 72 5.30 13.91 1.76
C LYS A 72 4.72 12.54 2.08
N SER A 73 4.45 11.74 1.04
CA SER A 73 3.84 10.42 1.16
C SER A 73 4.61 9.34 0.40
N GLY A 74 4.30 8.06 0.70
CA GLY A 74 4.77 6.93 -0.11
C GLY A 74 4.19 6.98 -1.52
N THR A 75 2.96 7.45 -1.66
CA THR A 75 2.25 7.56 -2.95
C THR A 75 2.91 8.58 -3.89
N ASP A 76 3.38 9.72 -3.37
CA ASP A 76 4.15 10.71 -4.16
C ASP A 76 5.44 10.08 -4.71
N ARG A 77 6.09 9.25 -3.91
CA ARG A 77 7.31 8.52 -4.30
C ARG A 77 7.04 7.50 -5.40
N VAL A 78 5.93 6.77 -5.28
CA VAL A 78 5.47 5.83 -6.31
C VAL A 78 5.16 6.56 -7.61
N ALA A 79 4.53 7.73 -7.53
CA ALA A 79 4.21 8.55 -8.69
C ALA A 79 5.48 9.02 -9.45
N GLU A 80 6.54 9.44 -8.73
CA GLU A 80 7.82 9.81 -9.35
C GLU A 80 8.40 8.65 -10.17
N ILE A 81 8.35 7.42 -9.65
CA ILE A 81 8.81 6.23 -10.39
C ILE A 81 7.90 5.94 -11.59
N SER A 82 6.58 6.05 -11.40
CA SER A 82 5.61 5.88 -12.47
C SER A 82 5.86 6.85 -13.63
N GLU A 83 6.13 8.12 -13.36
CA GLU A 83 6.44 9.11 -14.40
C GLU A 83 7.73 8.80 -15.18
N LYS A 84 8.74 8.24 -14.50
CA LYS A 84 10.00 7.84 -15.15
C LYS A 84 9.87 6.60 -16.03
N ILE A 85 9.00 5.66 -15.67
CA ILE A 85 8.87 4.34 -16.32
C ILE A 85 7.71 4.32 -17.33
N ASN A 86 6.66 5.10 -17.09
CA ASN A 86 5.43 5.20 -17.88
C ASN A 86 4.72 3.82 -18.09
N PRO A 87 4.35 3.12 -17.02
CA PRO A 87 3.62 1.85 -17.10
C PRO A 87 2.13 2.08 -17.38
N ASP A 88 1.37 1.01 -17.68
CA ASP A 88 -0.09 1.06 -17.77
C ASP A 88 -0.71 1.03 -16.35
N ILE A 89 -0.24 0.10 -15.52
CA ILE A 89 -0.70 -0.12 -14.14
C ILE A 89 0.48 0.03 -13.17
N VAL A 90 0.24 0.70 -12.04
CA VAL A 90 1.19 0.85 -10.94
C VAL A 90 0.61 0.25 -9.67
N VAL A 91 1.36 -0.64 -9.04
CA VAL A 91 1.03 -1.21 -7.73
C VAL A 91 1.93 -0.60 -6.67
N ASN A 92 1.33 0.10 -5.70
CA ASN A 92 1.99 0.63 -4.51
C ASN A 92 1.96 -0.44 -3.41
N ILE A 93 3.11 -1.06 -3.15
CA ILE A 93 3.28 -2.16 -2.19
C ILE A 93 3.97 -1.62 -0.95
N GLN A 94 3.33 -1.72 0.22
CA GLN A 94 3.87 -1.15 1.45
C GLN A 94 5.18 -1.82 1.87
N GLY A 95 6.23 -1.01 2.11
CA GLY A 95 7.57 -1.51 2.46
C GLY A 95 7.70 -2.13 3.86
N ASP A 96 6.61 -2.19 4.63
CA ASP A 96 6.54 -2.74 5.98
C ASP A 96 5.64 -3.97 6.10
N GLU A 97 5.33 -4.62 4.98
CA GLU A 97 4.52 -5.84 4.90
C GLU A 97 5.36 -7.05 4.45
N PRO A 98 6.29 -7.56 5.26
CA PRO A 98 7.26 -8.58 4.84
C PRO A 98 6.64 -9.94 4.48
N LYS A 99 5.37 -10.18 4.80
CA LYS A 99 4.61 -11.40 4.42
C LYS A 99 3.53 -11.13 3.37
N ILE A 100 3.72 -10.11 2.50
CA ILE A 100 2.78 -9.88 1.40
C ILE A 100 2.63 -11.14 0.55
N ASP A 101 1.39 -11.51 0.23
CA ASP A 101 1.09 -12.63 -0.66
C ASP A 101 1.13 -12.14 -2.12
N PRO A 102 2.01 -12.69 -2.98
CA PRO A 102 2.09 -12.32 -4.40
C PRO A 102 0.79 -12.56 -5.15
N ASN A 103 -0.04 -13.53 -4.74
CA ASN A 103 -1.33 -13.78 -5.37
C ASN A 103 -2.33 -12.64 -5.15
N ILE A 104 -2.19 -11.86 -4.07
CA ILE A 104 -2.98 -10.65 -3.85
C ILE A 104 -2.59 -9.58 -4.87
N ILE A 105 -1.30 -9.41 -5.13
CA ILE A 105 -0.79 -8.48 -6.14
C ILE A 105 -1.35 -8.88 -7.52
N ASP A 106 -1.27 -10.16 -7.86
CA ASP A 106 -1.79 -10.71 -9.11
C ASP A 106 -3.29 -10.45 -9.27
N SER A 107 -4.05 -10.76 -8.24
CA SER A 107 -5.52 -10.57 -8.24
C SER A 107 -5.90 -9.09 -8.33
N LEU A 108 -5.14 -8.21 -7.70
CA LEU A 108 -5.35 -6.76 -7.75
C LEU A 108 -5.10 -6.22 -9.16
N ILE A 109 -4.04 -6.67 -9.83
CA ILE A 109 -3.73 -6.29 -11.23
C ILE A 109 -4.84 -6.77 -12.18
N LEU A 110 -5.37 -7.98 -11.97
CA LEU A 110 -6.43 -8.54 -12.81
C LEU A 110 -7.74 -7.76 -12.77
N LEU A 111 -8.02 -6.97 -11.73
CA LEU A 111 -9.18 -6.08 -11.70
C LEU A 111 -9.16 -5.07 -12.85
N PHE A 112 -7.99 -4.67 -13.33
CA PHE A 112 -7.82 -3.69 -14.41
C PHE A 112 -8.07 -4.24 -15.82
N ASN A 113 -8.43 -5.55 -15.95
CA ASN A 113 -9.01 -6.09 -17.17
C ASN A 113 -10.39 -5.46 -17.45
N ASP A 114 -11.07 -4.98 -16.42
CA ASP A 114 -12.20 -4.07 -16.55
C ASP A 114 -11.68 -2.65 -16.76
N SER A 115 -11.99 -2.07 -17.93
CA SER A 115 -11.53 -0.73 -18.30
C SER A 115 -12.11 0.37 -17.42
N SER A 116 -13.21 0.12 -16.72
CA SER A 116 -13.84 1.06 -15.80
C SER A 116 -13.10 1.18 -14.46
N VAL A 117 -12.22 0.22 -14.12
CA VAL A 117 -11.42 0.28 -12.90
C VAL A 117 -10.24 1.23 -13.09
N GLU A 118 -10.25 2.32 -12.34
CA GLU A 118 -9.22 3.37 -12.37
C GLU A 118 -8.23 3.25 -11.21
N MET A 119 -8.75 2.95 -10.01
CA MET A 119 -8.00 2.73 -8.77
C MET A 119 -8.56 1.52 -8.05
N ALA A 120 -7.70 0.73 -7.44
CA ALA A 120 -8.10 -0.43 -6.66
C ALA A 120 -7.29 -0.55 -5.37
N SER A 121 -7.88 -1.22 -4.38
CA SER A 121 -7.23 -1.56 -3.11
C SER A 121 -7.71 -2.92 -2.62
N VAL A 122 -7.27 -3.33 -1.44
CA VAL A 122 -7.53 -4.66 -0.89
C VAL A 122 -8.26 -4.54 0.45
N ALA A 123 -9.17 -5.45 0.70
CA ALA A 123 -9.78 -5.61 2.02
C ALA A 123 -9.90 -7.09 2.40
N SER A 124 -9.77 -7.37 3.70
CA SER A 124 -9.88 -8.72 4.24
C SER A 124 -11.17 -8.91 5.01
N THR A 125 -11.77 -10.11 4.84
CA THR A 125 -12.84 -10.59 5.71
C THR A 125 -12.36 -10.93 7.11
N ASN A 126 -11.05 -10.97 7.33
CA ASN A 126 -10.41 -11.27 8.60
C ASN A 126 -10.42 -10.05 9.53
N LEU A 127 -11.62 -9.71 10.01
CA LEU A 127 -11.91 -8.58 10.90
C LEU A 127 -12.63 -9.10 12.14
N THR A 128 -11.98 -9.01 13.30
CA THR A 128 -12.55 -9.45 14.58
C THR A 128 -13.38 -8.36 15.24
N GLY A 129 -14.17 -8.72 16.28
CA GLY A 129 -14.92 -7.74 17.07
C GLY A 129 -14.00 -6.68 17.72
N ASP A 130 -12.82 -7.08 18.18
CA ASP A 130 -11.83 -6.17 18.76
C ASP A 130 -11.25 -5.22 17.72
N ASP A 131 -11.08 -5.69 16.46
CA ASP A 131 -10.61 -4.86 15.36
C ASP A 131 -11.58 -3.73 15.03
N LEU A 132 -12.89 -3.95 15.19
CA LEU A 132 -13.92 -2.94 14.92
C LEU A 132 -13.74 -1.70 15.79
N THR A 133 -13.34 -1.88 17.05
CA THR A 133 -13.13 -0.79 18.02
C THR A 133 -11.71 -0.23 18.02
N ASN A 134 -10.75 -0.89 17.32
CA ASN A 134 -9.36 -0.46 17.29
C ASN A 134 -9.15 0.64 16.24
N PRO A 135 -8.82 1.89 16.62
CA PRO A 135 -8.63 3.00 15.69
C PRO A 135 -7.36 2.88 14.83
N ASN A 136 -6.45 1.97 15.17
CA ASN A 136 -5.26 1.71 14.34
C ASN A 136 -5.58 0.86 13.11
N ILE A 137 -6.69 0.13 13.14
CA ILE A 137 -7.17 -0.67 12.01
C ILE A 137 -8.16 0.17 11.22
N VAL A 138 -7.87 0.36 9.94
CA VAL A 138 -8.78 1.01 9.00
C VAL A 138 -9.81 0.00 8.52
N LYS A 139 -11.07 0.39 8.55
CA LYS A 139 -12.19 -0.38 8.03
C LYS A 139 -12.69 0.28 6.76
N VAL A 140 -13.25 -0.53 5.89
CA VAL A 140 -13.92 -0.09 4.68
C VAL A 140 -15.28 -0.77 4.58
N TYR A 141 -16.30 -0.06 4.13
CA TYR A 141 -17.57 -0.64 3.71
C TYR A 141 -17.84 -0.32 2.24
N LEU A 142 -18.58 -1.19 1.59
CA LEU A 142 -18.63 -1.30 0.13
C LEU A 142 -20.05 -1.18 -0.39
N ASP A 143 -20.20 -0.82 -1.66
CA ASP A 143 -21.42 -1.02 -2.41
C ASP A 143 -21.55 -2.48 -2.93
N ASP A 144 -22.68 -2.78 -3.58
CA ASP A 144 -22.97 -4.12 -4.13
C ASP A 144 -21.99 -4.55 -5.24
N ASN A 145 -21.23 -3.62 -5.80
CA ASN A 145 -20.23 -3.85 -6.83
C ASN A 145 -18.79 -3.88 -6.27
N ASN A 146 -18.63 -3.93 -4.95
CA ASN A 146 -17.34 -3.88 -4.27
C ASN A 146 -16.53 -2.58 -4.55
N TYR A 147 -17.19 -1.45 -4.72
CA TYR A 147 -16.53 -0.16 -4.66
C TYR A 147 -16.60 0.40 -3.22
N ALA A 148 -15.53 1.02 -2.78
CA ALA A 148 -15.48 1.62 -1.46
C ALA A 148 -16.45 2.80 -1.37
N LEU A 149 -17.38 2.73 -0.40
CA LEU A 149 -18.24 3.84 -0.04
C LEU A 149 -17.56 4.79 0.94
N ASN A 150 -16.79 4.23 1.90
CA ASN A 150 -15.99 5.04 2.81
C ASN A 150 -14.94 4.19 3.53
N PHE A 151 -13.92 4.88 4.08
CA PHE A 151 -12.87 4.32 4.94
C PHE A 151 -12.90 4.99 6.31
N GLU A 152 -12.85 4.20 7.38
CA GLU A 152 -13.02 4.69 8.75
C GLU A 152 -12.03 4.03 9.71
N ARG A 153 -11.60 4.78 10.72
CA ARG A 153 -10.88 4.23 11.88
C ARG A 153 -11.84 3.82 12.99
N ASN A 154 -12.91 4.59 13.19
CA ASN A 154 -13.99 4.28 14.13
C ASN A 154 -15.26 4.10 13.32
N ILE A 155 -15.94 2.97 13.47
CA ILE A 155 -17.17 2.68 12.75
C ILE A 155 -18.25 3.70 13.07
N SER A 156 -18.92 4.21 12.04
CA SER A 156 -19.98 5.20 12.17
C SER A 156 -21.38 4.61 11.97
N LEU A 157 -21.48 3.49 11.25
CA LEU A 157 -22.75 2.83 10.89
C LEU A 157 -22.77 1.41 11.47
N GLN A 158 -23.77 1.10 12.29
CA GLN A 158 -23.86 -0.21 12.97
C GLN A 158 -24.40 -1.33 12.07
N ASP A 159 -25.19 -0.97 11.06
CA ASP A 159 -25.87 -1.95 10.17
C ASP A 159 -25.09 -2.23 8.87
N GLN A 160 -23.82 -1.77 8.78
CA GLN A 160 -22.97 -2.01 7.62
C GLN A 160 -22.03 -3.19 7.85
N GLN A 161 -21.76 -3.93 6.78
CA GLN A 161 -20.69 -4.92 6.75
C GLN A 161 -19.36 -4.21 6.53
N TYR A 162 -18.47 -4.30 7.49
CA TYR A 162 -17.11 -3.77 7.40
C TYR A 162 -16.10 -4.85 7.06
N PHE A 163 -15.08 -4.44 6.32
CA PHE A 163 -13.89 -5.24 6.03
C PHE A 163 -12.65 -4.54 6.55
N ARG A 164 -11.62 -5.32 6.88
CA ARG A 164 -10.32 -4.78 7.25
C ARG A 164 -9.60 -4.28 6.00
N HIS A 165 -9.37 -2.99 5.89
CA HIS A 165 -8.62 -2.43 4.78
C HIS A 165 -7.15 -2.82 4.87
N ILE A 166 -6.57 -3.19 3.72
CA ILE A 166 -5.15 -3.49 3.52
C ILE A 166 -4.57 -2.42 2.60
N GLY A 167 -3.49 -1.75 3.03
CA GLY A 167 -2.95 -0.54 2.42
C GLY A 167 -2.19 -0.74 1.10
N ILE A 168 -2.51 -1.78 0.33
CA ILE A 168 -1.97 -1.98 -1.01
C ILE A 168 -2.91 -1.34 -2.02
N TYR A 169 -2.36 -0.60 -2.96
CA TYR A 169 -3.13 0.08 -3.99
C TYR A 169 -2.59 -0.21 -5.37
N ALA A 170 -3.49 -0.24 -6.35
CA ALA A 170 -3.12 -0.23 -7.76
C ALA A 170 -3.88 0.87 -8.48
N TYR A 171 -3.25 1.43 -9.50
CA TYR A 171 -3.76 2.59 -10.25
C TYR A 171 -3.46 2.42 -11.73
N ARG A 172 -4.33 2.94 -12.61
CA ARG A 172 -3.86 3.37 -13.93
C ARG A 172 -2.91 4.54 -13.74
N SER A 173 -1.82 4.59 -14.50
CA SER A 173 -0.76 5.60 -14.32
C SER A 173 -1.28 7.03 -14.39
N GLU A 174 -2.22 7.30 -15.29
CA GLU A 174 -2.86 8.60 -15.43
C GLU A 174 -3.67 9.00 -14.19
N ILE A 175 -4.32 8.02 -13.53
CA ILE A 175 -5.08 8.24 -12.29
C ILE A 175 -4.15 8.48 -11.12
N LEU A 176 -3.04 7.75 -11.01
CA LEU A 176 -2.02 8.02 -9.99
C LEU A 176 -1.49 9.45 -10.12
N LYS A 177 -1.17 9.88 -11.34
CA LYS A 177 -0.72 11.25 -11.63
C LYS A 177 -1.79 12.27 -11.27
N LYS A 178 -3.07 12.04 -11.63
CA LYS A 178 -4.20 12.89 -11.24
C LYS A 178 -4.29 12.98 -9.71
N PHE A 179 -4.29 11.84 -9.02
CA PHE A 179 -4.45 11.72 -7.57
C PHE A 179 -3.36 12.49 -6.80
N THR A 180 -2.09 12.34 -7.17
CA THR A 180 -0.98 13.01 -6.47
C THR A 180 -0.92 14.52 -6.71
N ASN A 181 -1.55 15.01 -7.79
CA ASN A 181 -1.71 16.45 -8.05
C ASN A 181 -2.91 17.08 -7.31
N LEU A 182 -3.79 16.28 -6.70
CA LEU A 182 -4.90 16.81 -5.91
C LEU A 182 -4.40 17.34 -4.55
N ALA A 183 -4.97 18.47 -4.13
CA ALA A 183 -4.73 18.97 -2.79
C ALA A 183 -5.33 18.03 -1.74
N PRO A 184 -4.67 17.81 -0.58
CA PRO A 184 -5.25 17.07 0.53
C PRO A 184 -6.59 17.65 0.97
N THR A 185 -7.63 16.80 1.04
CA THR A 185 -9.00 17.20 1.40
C THR A 185 -9.17 17.36 2.91
N ASP A 186 -10.29 17.93 3.33
CA ASP A 186 -10.56 18.10 4.76
C ASP A 186 -10.82 16.78 5.47
N SER A 187 -11.47 15.82 4.79
CA SER A 187 -11.69 14.48 5.33
C SER A 187 -10.37 13.73 5.49
N GLU A 188 -9.50 13.77 4.48
CA GLU A 188 -8.15 13.19 4.55
C GLU A 188 -7.36 13.73 5.74
N LYS A 189 -7.30 15.06 5.91
CA LYS A 189 -6.59 15.71 7.02
C LYS A 189 -7.17 15.33 8.38
N LYS A 190 -8.50 15.34 8.47
CA LYS A 190 -9.24 15.05 9.72
C LYS A 190 -9.03 13.61 10.17
N PHE A 191 -9.15 12.64 9.26
CA PHE A 191 -9.10 11.22 9.59
C PHE A 191 -7.71 10.59 9.37
N LYS A 192 -6.78 11.32 8.75
CA LYS A 192 -5.42 10.85 8.38
C LYS A 192 -5.49 9.58 7.53
N LEU A 193 -6.33 9.63 6.49
CA LEU A 193 -6.59 8.57 5.53
C LEU A 193 -6.46 9.14 4.12
N GLU A 194 -5.31 8.91 3.46
CA GLU A 194 -4.99 9.48 2.14
C GLU A 194 -6.03 9.08 1.07
N GLN A 195 -6.55 7.87 1.13
CA GLN A 195 -7.53 7.35 0.18
C GLN A 195 -8.87 8.10 0.19
N LEU A 196 -9.21 8.84 1.24
CA LEU A 196 -10.39 9.70 1.26
C LEU A 196 -10.26 10.83 0.24
N ARG A 197 -9.04 11.28 -0.09
CA ARG A 197 -8.81 12.25 -1.17
C ARG A 197 -9.34 11.72 -2.51
N ALA A 198 -9.22 10.42 -2.78
CA ALA A 198 -9.76 9.82 -3.99
C ALA A 198 -11.29 9.90 -4.01
N LEU A 199 -11.95 9.45 -2.94
CA LEU A 199 -13.41 9.46 -2.83
C LEU A 199 -13.98 10.88 -2.89
N ASP A 200 -13.35 11.84 -2.21
CA ASP A 200 -13.77 13.25 -2.19
C ASP A 200 -13.62 13.94 -3.58
N ASN A 201 -12.88 13.33 -4.51
CA ASN A 201 -12.66 13.82 -5.87
C ASN A 201 -13.22 12.89 -6.94
N ASP A 202 -14.24 12.10 -6.61
CA ASP A 202 -14.94 11.18 -7.52
C ASP A 202 -14.04 10.15 -8.21
N ILE A 203 -12.93 9.76 -7.59
CA ILE A 203 -12.11 8.64 -8.02
C ILE A 203 -12.60 7.38 -7.29
N ALA A 204 -13.31 6.54 -7.99
CA ALA A 204 -13.85 5.30 -7.44
C ALA A 204 -12.73 4.29 -7.13
N ILE A 205 -12.80 3.66 -5.95
CA ILE A 205 -11.82 2.67 -5.50
C ILE A 205 -12.47 1.28 -5.51
N LYS A 206 -12.08 0.43 -6.46
CA LYS A 206 -12.49 -0.98 -6.51
C LYS A 206 -11.78 -1.77 -5.42
N ILE A 207 -12.50 -2.61 -4.67
CA ILE A 207 -11.92 -3.38 -3.56
C ILE A 207 -11.84 -4.86 -3.93
N LEU A 208 -10.63 -5.40 -3.90
CA LEU A 208 -10.38 -6.83 -3.90
C LEU A 208 -10.66 -7.38 -2.50
N ILE A 209 -11.65 -8.26 -2.36
CA ILE A 209 -11.94 -8.93 -1.09
C ILE A 209 -11.10 -10.21 -1.00
N THR A 210 -10.42 -10.39 0.13
CA THR A 210 -9.60 -11.56 0.44
C THR A 210 -9.87 -12.05 1.86
N ASN A 211 -9.37 -13.24 2.20
CA ASN A 211 -9.32 -13.73 3.57
C ASN A 211 -7.89 -13.67 4.15
N PHE A 212 -6.97 -12.97 3.49
CA PHE A 212 -5.59 -12.85 3.91
C PHE A 212 -5.47 -12.22 5.31
N GLN A 213 -4.68 -12.83 6.16
CA GLN A 213 -4.39 -12.30 7.49
C GLN A 213 -3.25 -11.28 7.39
N HIS A 214 -3.65 -10.04 7.10
CA HIS A 214 -2.71 -8.94 6.96
C HIS A 214 -2.08 -8.54 8.30
N ARG A 215 -0.77 -8.33 8.28
CA ARG A 215 0.01 -7.74 9.36
C ARG A 215 1.13 -6.88 8.82
N SER A 216 1.13 -5.59 9.16
CA SER A 216 2.26 -4.70 8.96
C SER A 216 3.16 -4.66 10.20
N ILE A 217 4.42 -4.31 10.02
CA ILE A 217 5.32 -3.95 11.11
C ILE A 217 5.22 -2.45 11.32
N ASP A 218 4.48 -2.02 12.33
CA ASP A 218 4.30 -0.61 12.64
C ASP A 218 5.18 -0.11 13.79
N ILE A 219 5.39 -0.97 14.77
CA ILE A 219 6.22 -0.74 15.95
C ILE A 219 7.17 -1.91 16.14
N LYS A 220 8.18 -1.72 16.99
CA LYS A 220 9.20 -2.76 17.24
C LYS A 220 8.61 -4.06 17.80
N ASP A 221 7.55 -3.97 18.59
CA ASP A 221 6.88 -5.15 19.18
C ASP A 221 6.21 -6.05 18.14
N ASP A 222 5.94 -5.55 16.93
CA ASP A 222 5.35 -6.35 15.86
C ASP A 222 6.35 -7.37 15.30
N LEU A 223 7.66 -7.18 15.52
CA LEU A 223 8.71 -8.10 15.07
C LEU A 223 8.51 -9.53 15.61
N LYS A 224 7.97 -9.68 16.82
CA LYS A 224 7.67 -10.99 17.44
C LYS A 224 6.81 -11.93 16.58
N TYR A 225 6.06 -11.38 15.63
CA TYR A 225 5.23 -12.17 14.71
C TYR A 225 6.00 -12.67 13.47
N TYR A 226 7.25 -12.23 13.31
CA TYR A 226 8.10 -12.49 12.16
C TYR A 226 9.43 -13.15 12.50
N GLU A 227 9.89 -13.04 13.75
CA GLU A 227 11.08 -13.71 14.24
C GLU A 227 10.83 -15.21 14.33
N ILE A 228 11.78 -16.01 13.80
CA ILE A 228 11.78 -17.47 13.82
C ILE A 228 12.68 -17.95 14.95
#